data_f5c76d4da4becd77737f8300a93e79e2
#
_entry.id   f5c76d4da4becd77737f8300a93e79e2
#
_cell.length_a   1.000
_cell.length_b   1.000
_cell.length_c   1.000
_cell.angle_alpha   90.00
_cell.angle_beta   90.00
_cell.angle_gamma   90.00
#
_symmetry.space_group_name_H-M   'P 1'
#
loop_
_entity.id
_entity.type
_entity.pdbx_description
1 polymer ?
#
loop_
_entity_poly.entity_id
_entity_poly.type
_entity_poly.pdbx_seq_one_letter_code
_entity_poly.pdbx_strand_id
1 'polypeptide(L)'
;MEQDRPIVVAGAGSIGCFVGGLVACAGRRVSLLARPRMIAEIERFGLTLTSLEGSSWHVASQQLKLSEDPEALADAGVVLVAVKSADTAEIADAIALHAPSDAVIVSLQNGVANAAVLRGRLPGRTVLAAMVPFNVIAAGEGRFHRATSGDIVIERDAADTATQLSVPGLAVRATDDIAGVQWGKLLVNLNNAVNALSGLPLREQLGDRDWRRLFADQIAEGLMAVRAEGIKPVSPTPVPLSLVPHLLRLPDALFAIALAPAMKIDPQARSSMWEDLERRRRTEIDYLQGVITEIADRRGLNVPLSRRIVALIRDAEAAKQGSPRLTVEQIRAGVPEN
;
A
#
# COMPACT_ATOMS: atom_id res chain seq x y z
N MET A 1 -29.22 14.02 -1.70
CA MET A 1 -28.72 15.23 -1.02
C MET A 1 -27.36 15.04 -0.30
N GLU A 2 -26.77 13.86 -0.32
CA GLU A 2 -25.46 13.57 0.34
C GLU A 2 -24.22 13.78 -0.54
N GLN A 3 -24.37 14.02 -1.83
CA GLN A 3 -23.23 14.15 -2.77
C GLN A 3 -22.44 15.46 -2.64
N ASP A 4 -22.87 16.40 -1.80
CA ASP A 4 -22.25 17.73 -1.68
C ASP A 4 -21.28 17.88 -0.49
N ARG A 5 -21.18 16.87 0.38
CA ARG A 5 -20.20 16.91 1.49
C ARG A 5 -18.80 16.62 0.98
N PRO A 6 -17.78 17.30 1.52
CA PRO A 6 -16.41 17.13 1.06
C PRO A 6 -15.86 15.73 1.36
N ILE A 7 -14.95 15.30 0.51
CA ILE A 7 -14.09 14.15 0.75
C ILE A 7 -12.81 14.66 1.39
N VAL A 8 -12.50 14.20 2.60
CA VAL A 8 -11.28 14.58 3.31
C VAL A 8 -10.27 13.45 3.20
N VAL A 9 -9.11 13.76 2.65
CA VAL A 9 -7.97 12.83 2.62
C VAL A 9 -7.12 13.05 3.86
N ALA A 10 -7.19 12.14 4.80
CA ALA A 10 -6.36 12.13 5.99
C ALA A 10 -5.02 11.46 5.70
N GLY A 11 -4.01 12.28 5.43
CA GLY A 11 -2.67 11.87 5.02
C GLY A 11 -2.39 12.11 3.54
N ALA A 12 -1.99 13.33 3.19
CA ALA A 12 -1.57 13.73 1.85
C ALA A 12 -0.15 13.22 1.50
N GLY A 13 0.04 11.89 1.56
CA GLY A 13 1.19 11.20 0.98
C GLY A 13 0.97 10.89 -0.50
N SER A 14 1.81 10.04 -1.11
CA SER A 14 1.72 9.73 -2.55
C SER A 14 0.34 9.21 -2.96
N ILE A 15 -0.21 8.25 -2.23
CA ILE A 15 -1.55 7.70 -2.50
C ILE A 15 -2.64 8.75 -2.24
N GLY A 16 -2.56 9.45 -1.08
CA GLY A 16 -3.56 10.45 -0.72
C GLY A 16 -3.64 11.61 -1.72
N CYS A 17 -2.49 12.17 -2.15
CA CYS A 17 -2.44 13.22 -3.17
C CYS A 17 -2.96 12.73 -4.53
N PHE A 18 -2.59 11.51 -4.95
CA PHE A 18 -3.03 10.98 -6.23
C PHE A 18 -4.55 10.72 -6.26
N VAL A 19 -5.07 10.01 -5.26
CA VAL A 19 -6.50 9.69 -5.17
C VAL A 19 -7.32 10.96 -4.96
N GLY A 20 -6.96 11.78 -3.98
CA GLY A 20 -7.65 13.06 -3.70
C GLY A 20 -7.61 14.01 -4.89
N GLY A 21 -6.48 14.08 -5.61
CA GLY A 21 -6.35 14.88 -6.80
C GLY A 21 -7.25 14.42 -7.95
N LEU A 22 -7.34 13.11 -8.24
CA LEU A 22 -8.27 12.61 -9.28
C LEU A 22 -9.73 12.88 -8.92
N VAL A 23 -10.10 12.74 -7.64
CA VAL A 23 -11.44 13.06 -7.15
C VAL A 23 -11.73 14.56 -7.31
N ALA A 24 -10.75 15.44 -7.04
CA ALA A 24 -10.88 16.87 -7.26
C ALA A 24 -10.98 17.24 -8.76
N CYS A 25 -10.21 16.58 -9.64
CA CYS A 25 -10.34 16.71 -11.10
C CYS A 25 -11.73 16.39 -11.62
N ALA A 26 -12.44 15.47 -10.94
CA ALA A 26 -13.82 15.14 -11.26
C ALA A 26 -14.87 16.14 -10.70
N GLY A 27 -14.41 17.28 -10.16
CA GLY A 27 -15.27 18.34 -9.67
C GLY A 27 -15.81 18.12 -8.25
N ARG A 28 -15.29 17.12 -7.50
CA ARG A 28 -15.71 16.89 -6.11
C ARG A 28 -14.94 17.84 -5.16
N ARG A 29 -15.60 18.24 -4.08
CA ARG A 29 -14.96 19.03 -3.02
C ARG A 29 -13.99 18.14 -2.24
N VAL A 30 -12.69 18.48 -2.28
CA VAL A 30 -11.64 17.71 -1.62
C VAL A 30 -10.86 18.59 -0.64
N SER A 31 -10.70 18.07 0.58
CA SER A 31 -9.78 18.62 1.58
C SER A 31 -8.62 17.66 1.77
N LEU A 32 -7.38 18.17 1.82
CA LEU A 32 -6.19 17.38 2.11
C LEU A 32 -5.67 17.77 3.49
N LEU A 33 -5.72 16.84 4.45
CA LEU A 33 -5.04 16.98 5.72
C LEU A 33 -3.58 16.55 5.53
N ALA A 34 -2.67 17.51 5.56
CA ALA A 34 -1.30 17.34 5.12
C ALA A 34 -0.30 18.02 6.05
N ARG A 35 0.94 17.54 6.03
CA ARG A 35 2.05 18.19 6.73
C ARG A 35 2.42 19.52 6.04
N PRO A 36 2.93 20.53 6.78
CA PRO A 36 3.25 21.87 6.26
C PRO A 36 4.08 21.85 4.97
N ARG A 37 5.06 20.96 4.88
CA ARG A 37 5.90 20.83 3.69
C ARG A 37 5.07 20.46 2.43
N MET A 38 4.10 19.57 2.56
CA MET A 38 3.27 19.14 1.43
C MET A 38 2.27 20.24 1.06
N ILE A 39 1.74 20.96 2.03
CA ILE A 39 0.87 22.12 1.80
C ILE A 39 1.62 23.15 0.97
N ALA A 40 2.81 23.57 1.40
CA ALA A 40 3.63 24.55 0.68
C ALA A 40 4.00 24.09 -0.75
N GLU A 41 4.24 22.77 -0.94
CA GLU A 41 4.52 22.21 -2.26
C GLU A 41 3.27 22.30 -3.16
N ILE A 42 2.08 21.92 -2.66
CA ILE A 42 0.84 21.96 -3.42
C ILE A 42 0.39 23.39 -3.69
N GLU A 43 0.53 24.30 -2.74
CA GLU A 43 0.23 25.73 -2.91
C GLU A 43 1.04 26.35 -4.05
N ARG A 44 2.30 25.96 -4.16
CA ARG A 44 3.21 26.49 -5.17
C ARG A 44 2.99 25.88 -6.55
N PHE A 45 2.73 24.58 -6.66
CA PHE A 45 2.77 23.85 -7.93
C PHE A 45 1.42 23.24 -8.34
N GLY A 46 0.44 23.20 -7.45
CA GLY A 46 -0.75 22.37 -7.62
C GLY A 46 -0.43 20.88 -7.53
N LEU A 47 -1.34 20.04 -8.06
CA LEU A 47 -1.09 18.62 -8.25
C LEU A 47 -1.07 18.30 -9.75
N THR A 48 0.00 17.67 -10.21
CA THR A 48 0.10 17.06 -11.54
C THR A 48 0.15 15.55 -11.37
N LEU A 49 -0.88 14.88 -11.88
CA LEU A 49 -1.07 13.44 -11.74
C LEU A 49 -0.86 12.80 -13.10
N THR A 50 -0.05 11.77 -13.17
CA THR A 50 0.18 11.02 -14.41
C THR A 50 0.04 9.52 -14.20
N SER A 51 -0.25 8.77 -15.24
CA SER A 51 -0.38 7.32 -15.17
C SER A 51 0.55 6.61 -16.15
N LEU A 52 0.79 5.34 -15.89
CA LEU A 52 1.56 4.44 -16.77
C LEU A 52 0.96 4.38 -18.18
N GLU A 53 -0.36 4.56 -18.31
CA GLU A 53 -1.09 4.56 -19.57
C GLU A 53 -0.97 5.88 -20.35
N GLY A 54 -0.21 6.85 -19.83
CA GLY A 54 0.06 8.14 -20.47
C GLY A 54 -1.00 9.22 -20.21
N SER A 55 -1.98 8.96 -19.34
CA SER A 55 -2.94 9.98 -18.94
C SER A 55 -2.30 11.00 -18.00
N SER A 56 -2.79 12.25 -18.08
CA SER A 56 -2.33 13.37 -17.24
C SER A 56 -3.51 14.22 -16.79
N TRP A 57 -3.48 14.61 -15.50
CA TRP A 57 -4.48 15.49 -14.88
C TRP A 57 -3.76 16.58 -14.09
N HIS A 58 -4.39 17.74 -14.02
CA HIS A 58 -3.86 18.85 -13.22
C HIS A 58 -4.94 19.43 -12.33
N VAL A 59 -4.59 19.69 -11.07
CA VAL A 59 -5.45 20.33 -10.06
C VAL A 59 -4.72 21.58 -9.56
N ALA A 60 -5.30 22.74 -9.81
CA ALA A 60 -4.78 23.96 -9.23
C ALA A 60 -4.98 23.96 -7.69
N SER A 61 -4.05 24.56 -6.95
CA SER A 61 -4.12 24.56 -5.48
C SER A 61 -5.44 25.13 -4.94
N GLN A 62 -6.02 26.12 -5.65
CA GLN A 62 -7.30 26.77 -5.30
C GLN A 62 -8.51 25.84 -5.40
N GLN A 63 -8.38 24.71 -6.07
CA GLN A 63 -9.44 23.68 -6.18
C GLN A 63 -9.42 22.71 -4.98
N LEU A 64 -8.45 22.83 -4.09
CA LEU A 64 -8.25 22.00 -2.91
C LEU A 64 -8.33 22.84 -1.64
N LYS A 65 -8.96 22.30 -0.59
CA LYS A 65 -8.78 22.84 0.76
C LYS A 65 -7.58 22.13 1.38
N LEU A 66 -6.52 22.88 1.69
CA LEU A 66 -5.31 22.36 2.33
C LEU A 66 -5.33 22.74 3.80
N SER A 67 -5.03 21.80 4.70
CA SER A 67 -4.97 22.07 6.14
C SER A 67 -3.99 21.11 6.82
N GLU A 68 -3.32 21.60 7.85
CA GLU A 68 -2.62 20.78 8.84
C GLU A 68 -3.48 20.49 10.07
N ASP A 69 -4.60 21.24 10.22
CA ASP A 69 -5.50 21.14 11.35
C ASP A 69 -6.55 20.06 11.15
N PRO A 70 -6.69 19.09 12.08
CA PRO A 70 -7.73 18.08 12.07
C PRO A 70 -9.18 18.61 12.02
N GLU A 71 -9.42 19.90 12.36
CA GLU A 71 -10.73 20.54 12.16
C GLU A 71 -11.21 20.50 10.71
N ALA A 72 -10.29 20.30 9.74
CA ALA A 72 -10.66 20.06 8.35
C ALA A 72 -11.57 18.82 8.15
N LEU A 73 -11.66 17.94 9.15
CA LEU A 73 -12.56 16.76 9.16
C LEU A 73 -14.01 17.12 9.48
N ALA A 74 -14.32 18.33 10.01
CA ALA A 74 -15.63 18.67 10.57
C ALA A 74 -16.81 18.56 9.57
N ASP A 75 -16.56 18.78 8.29
CA ASP A 75 -17.60 18.72 7.25
C ASP A 75 -17.52 17.43 6.41
N ALA A 76 -16.68 16.48 6.75
CA ALA A 76 -16.43 15.31 5.93
C ALA A 76 -17.68 14.44 5.72
N GLY A 77 -18.00 14.12 4.47
CA GLY A 77 -18.93 13.02 4.14
C GLY A 77 -18.19 11.70 4.03
N VAL A 78 -16.98 11.73 3.49
CA VAL A 78 -16.08 10.59 3.40
C VAL A 78 -14.69 10.99 3.87
N VAL A 79 -14.06 10.16 4.70
CA VAL A 79 -12.66 10.32 5.11
C VAL A 79 -11.83 9.20 4.49
N LEU A 80 -10.91 9.54 3.59
CA LEU A 80 -9.94 8.62 3.01
C LEU A 80 -8.67 8.60 3.87
N VAL A 81 -8.47 7.54 4.63
CA VAL A 81 -7.30 7.39 5.51
C VAL A 81 -6.13 6.84 4.70
N ALA A 82 -5.10 7.66 4.49
CA ALA A 82 -3.90 7.35 3.72
C ALA A 82 -2.60 7.68 4.48
N VAL A 83 -2.66 7.79 5.81
CA VAL A 83 -1.48 7.89 6.67
C VAL A 83 -0.70 6.57 6.70
N LYS A 84 0.56 6.59 7.16
CA LYS A 84 1.30 5.34 7.42
C LYS A 84 0.60 4.54 8.52
N SER A 85 0.76 3.20 8.48
CA SER A 85 0.09 2.29 9.43
C SER A 85 0.40 2.61 10.90
N ALA A 86 1.59 3.13 11.20
CA ALA A 86 1.96 3.56 12.55
C ALA A 86 1.11 4.74 13.07
N ASP A 87 0.60 5.58 12.17
CA ASP A 87 -0.16 6.79 12.51
C ASP A 87 -1.69 6.51 12.56
N THR A 88 -2.13 5.24 12.36
CA THR A 88 -3.55 4.88 12.28
C THR A 88 -4.33 5.20 13.56
N ALA A 89 -3.72 4.97 14.70
CA ALA A 89 -4.36 5.23 15.99
C ALA A 89 -4.58 6.73 16.21
N GLU A 90 -3.58 7.55 15.90
CA GLU A 90 -3.64 9.00 16.05
C GLU A 90 -4.70 9.62 15.13
N ILE A 91 -4.73 9.20 13.86
CA ILE A 91 -5.75 9.72 12.94
C ILE A 91 -7.16 9.25 13.31
N ALA A 92 -7.31 8.04 13.88
CA ALA A 92 -8.61 7.57 14.38
C ALA A 92 -9.12 8.48 15.51
N ASP A 93 -8.25 8.87 16.45
CA ASP A 93 -8.61 9.77 17.55
C ASP A 93 -9.02 11.17 17.02
N ALA A 94 -8.31 11.68 16.01
CA ALA A 94 -8.68 12.93 15.33
C ALA A 94 -10.04 12.81 14.61
N ILE A 95 -10.29 11.70 13.91
CA ILE A 95 -11.60 11.43 13.28
C ILE A 95 -12.70 11.33 14.31
N ALA A 96 -12.46 10.67 15.45
CA ALA A 96 -13.44 10.57 16.53
C ALA A 96 -13.86 11.94 17.08
N LEU A 97 -12.91 12.84 17.20
CA LEU A 97 -13.13 14.18 17.77
C LEU A 97 -13.78 15.14 16.80
N HIS A 98 -13.35 15.17 15.54
CA HIS A 98 -13.68 16.24 14.60
C HIS A 98 -14.67 15.82 13.49
N ALA A 99 -14.62 14.57 13.02
CA ALA A 99 -15.46 14.17 11.91
C ALA A 99 -16.91 13.91 12.34
N PRO A 100 -17.91 14.20 11.48
CA PRO A 100 -19.30 13.85 11.74
C PRO A 100 -19.48 12.35 11.98
N SER A 101 -20.41 11.98 12.86
CA SER A 101 -20.62 10.57 13.26
C SER A 101 -21.09 9.68 12.11
N ASP A 102 -21.71 10.25 11.10
CA ASP A 102 -22.22 9.60 9.88
C ASP A 102 -21.22 9.60 8.71
N ALA A 103 -20.04 10.21 8.87
CA ALA A 103 -18.99 10.17 7.87
C ALA A 103 -18.51 8.72 7.63
N VAL A 104 -18.38 8.34 6.36
CA VAL A 104 -17.81 7.03 5.97
C VAL A 104 -16.30 7.12 5.98
N ILE A 105 -15.64 6.20 6.67
CA ILE A 105 -14.17 6.15 6.77
C ILE A 105 -13.66 5.02 5.87
N VAL A 106 -12.76 5.32 4.93
CA VAL A 106 -12.17 4.34 4.02
C VAL A 106 -10.66 4.26 4.26
N SER A 107 -10.16 3.10 4.70
CA SER A 107 -8.73 2.87 4.90
C SER A 107 -8.05 2.49 3.59
N LEU A 108 -7.31 3.42 2.99
CA LEU A 108 -6.49 3.19 1.77
C LEU A 108 -5.08 2.66 2.10
N GLN A 109 -4.83 2.33 3.35
CA GLN A 109 -3.51 1.97 3.86
C GLN A 109 -3.09 0.56 3.43
N ASN A 110 -1.79 0.34 3.33
CA ASN A 110 -1.23 -1.00 3.16
C ASN A 110 -1.41 -1.84 4.43
N GLY A 111 -1.29 -3.17 4.27
CA GLY A 111 -1.48 -4.11 5.39
C GLY A 111 -2.94 -4.52 5.57
N VAL A 112 -3.19 -5.33 6.59
CA VAL A 112 -4.48 -5.99 6.83
C VAL A 112 -5.13 -5.58 8.16
N ALA A 113 -4.41 -4.87 9.02
CA ALA A 113 -4.86 -4.57 10.39
C ALA A 113 -5.46 -3.17 10.56
N ASN A 114 -5.20 -2.24 9.65
CA ASN A 114 -5.54 -0.82 9.82
C ASN A 114 -7.04 -0.57 10.00
N ALA A 115 -7.88 -1.22 9.19
CA ALA A 115 -9.33 -1.08 9.33
C ALA A 115 -9.84 -1.63 10.68
N ALA A 116 -9.23 -2.67 11.23
CA ALA A 116 -9.57 -3.17 12.56
C ALA A 116 -9.19 -2.18 13.66
N VAL A 117 -8.02 -1.53 13.55
CA VAL A 117 -7.60 -0.46 14.47
C VAL A 117 -8.59 0.71 14.42
N LEU A 118 -8.96 1.15 13.21
CA LEU A 118 -9.95 2.22 13.02
C LEU A 118 -11.31 1.84 13.65
N ARG A 119 -11.83 0.63 13.38
CA ARG A 119 -13.10 0.14 13.95
C ARG A 119 -13.08 0.09 15.47
N GLY A 120 -11.97 -0.35 16.04
CA GLY A 120 -11.81 -0.40 17.50
C GLY A 120 -11.84 0.98 18.17
N ARG A 121 -11.35 2.01 17.48
CA ARG A 121 -11.32 3.40 17.99
C ARG A 121 -12.53 4.24 17.59
N LEU A 122 -13.29 3.80 16.58
CA LEU A 122 -14.45 4.51 16.04
C LEU A 122 -15.72 3.67 16.16
N PRO A 123 -16.13 3.29 17.38
CA PRO A 123 -17.30 2.45 17.56
C PRO A 123 -18.56 3.12 17.01
N GLY A 124 -19.39 2.33 16.30
CA GLY A 124 -20.65 2.80 15.71
C GLY A 124 -20.48 3.60 14.41
N ARG A 125 -19.25 3.84 13.91
CA ARG A 125 -19.02 4.49 12.62
C ARG A 125 -18.83 3.47 11.50
N THR A 126 -19.18 3.86 10.28
CA THR A 126 -18.91 3.05 9.07
C THR A 126 -17.43 3.14 8.71
N VAL A 127 -16.70 2.04 8.87
CA VAL A 127 -15.29 1.91 8.49
C VAL A 127 -15.15 0.82 7.45
N LEU A 128 -14.71 1.19 6.26
CA LEU A 128 -14.49 0.30 5.12
C LEU A 128 -12.99 0.04 4.95
N ALA A 129 -12.64 -1.22 4.85
CA ALA A 129 -11.30 -1.61 4.44
C ALA A 129 -11.17 -1.45 2.93
N ALA A 130 -9.95 -1.08 2.47
CA ALA A 130 -9.67 -1.02 1.05
C ALA A 130 -8.33 -1.68 0.71
N MET A 131 -8.15 -2.00 -0.56
CA MET A 131 -6.88 -2.41 -1.16
C MET A 131 -6.58 -1.52 -2.36
N VAL A 132 -5.46 -0.81 -2.32
CA VAL A 132 -4.95 0.01 -3.43
C VAL A 132 -3.89 -0.82 -4.17
N PRO A 133 -4.13 -1.26 -5.41
CA PRO A 133 -3.21 -2.19 -6.11
C PRO A 133 -1.99 -1.52 -6.71
N PHE A 134 -2.02 -0.21 -6.87
CA PHE A 134 -1.00 0.53 -7.60
C PHE A 134 -0.03 1.27 -6.67
N ASN A 135 1.17 1.52 -7.20
CA ASN A 135 2.17 2.38 -6.60
C ASN A 135 2.10 3.78 -7.19
N VAL A 136 2.34 4.79 -6.35
CA VAL A 136 2.44 6.19 -6.75
C VAL A 136 3.79 6.75 -6.33
N ILE A 137 4.55 7.24 -7.29
CA ILE A 137 5.86 7.87 -7.11
C ILE A 137 5.66 9.37 -6.99
N ALA A 138 6.17 9.97 -5.90
CA ALA A 138 6.25 11.41 -5.75
C ALA A 138 7.55 11.91 -6.41
N ALA A 139 7.41 12.63 -7.53
CA ALA A 139 8.51 13.16 -8.31
C ALA A 139 8.92 14.59 -7.90
N GLY A 140 8.29 15.13 -6.84
CA GLY A 140 8.48 16.51 -6.38
C GLY A 140 7.69 17.51 -7.22
N GLU A 141 7.66 18.76 -6.74
CA GLU A 141 6.94 19.85 -7.41
C GLU A 141 5.46 19.53 -7.68
N GLY A 142 4.79 18.89 -6.70
CA GLY A 142 3.39 18.49 -6.81
C GLY A 142 3.11 17.39 -7.84
N ARG A 143 4.14 16.69 -8.34
CA ARG A 143 4.00 15.64 -9.37
C ARG A 143 3.91 14.26 -8.74
N PHE A 144 2.86 13.53 -9.09
CA PHE A 144 2.59 12.17 -8.63
C PHE A 144 2.31 11.25 -9.82
N HIS A 145 3.10 10.19 -9.95
CA HIS A 145 3.01 9.26 -11.07
C HIS A 145 2.53 7.88 -10.60
N ARG A 146 1.40 7.40 -11.16
CA ARG A 146 0.93 6.04 -10.96
C ARG A 146 1.74 5.07 -11.81
N ALA A 147 2.65 4.34 -11.18
CA ALA A 147 3.63 3.48 -11.84
C ALA A 147 3.12 2.06 -12.14
N THR A 148 1.97 1.65 -11.60
CA THR A 148 1.35 0.34 -11.87
C THR A 148 -0.16 0.51 -12.01
N SER A 149 -0.82 -0.41 -12.74
CA SER A 149 -2.26 -0.39 -12.98
C SER A 149 -3.05 -1.11 -11.89
N GLY A 150 -4.37 -1.06 -11.99
CA GLY A 150 -5.35 -1.79 -11.20
C GLY A 150 -6.38 -0.89 -10.53
N ASP A 151 -7.54 -1.45 -10.18
CA ASP A 151 -8.66 -0.77 -9.56
C ASP A 151 -8.56 -0.85 -8.05
N ILE A 152 -8.89 0.24 -7.35
CA ILE A 152 -9.07 0.17 -5.90
C ILE A 152 -10.22 -0.78 -5.59
N VAL A 153 -10.04 -1.66 -4.63
CA VAL A 153 -11.08 -2.54 -4.12
C VAL A 153 -11.42 -2.13 -2.71
N ILE A 154 -12.70 -1.88 -2.43
CA ILE A 154 -13.17 -1.55 -1.09
C ILE A 154 -14.20 -2.58 -0.61
N GLU A 155 -14.34 -2.67 0.69
CA GLU A 155 -15.41 -3.42 1.32
C GLU A 155 -16.78 -2.88 0.86
N ARG A 156 -17.73 -3.78 0.58
CA ARG A 156 -19.09 -3.39 0.16
C ARG A 156 -19.84 -2.76 1.34
N ASP A 157 -20.53 -1.68 1.05
CA ASP A 157 -21.42 -1.01 1.98
C ASP A 157 -22.78 -0.67 1.34
N ALA A 158 -23.75 -0.33 2.17
CA ALA A 158 -25.11 -0.02 1.72
C ALA A 158 -25.21 1.35 0.99
N ALA A 159 -24.26 2.24 1.24
CA ALA A 159 -24.21 3.57 0.61
C ALA A 159 -23.57 3.55 -0.78
N ASP A 160 -23.06 2.39 -1.24
CA ASP A 160 -22.34 2.24 -2.50
C ASP A 160 -21.17 3.23 -2.66
N THR A 161 -20.35 3.31 -1.60
CA THR A 161 -19.19 4.20 -1.54
C THR A 161 -18.22 3.96 -2.71
N ALA A 162 -18.13 2.71 -3.22
CA ALA A 162 -17.31 2.38 -4.38
C ALA A 162 -17.69 3.22 -5.61
N THR A 163 -18.96 3.26 -5.95
CA THR A 163 -19.48 4.05 -7.08
C THR A 163 -19.26 5.55 -6.85
N GLN A 164 -19.47 6.02 -5.63
CA GLN A 164 -19.27 7.44 -5.29
C GLN A 164 -17.81 7.89 -5.42
N LEU A 165 -16.84 7.01 -5.18
CA LEU A 165 -15.42 7.30 -5.29
C LEU A 165 -14.84 7.03 -6.68
N SER A 166 -15.57 6.29 -7.53
CA SER A 166 -15.15 6.04 -8.91
C SER A 166 -15.24 7.30 -9.75
N VAL A 167 -14.12 7.70 -10.33
CA VAL A 167 -14.02 8.87 -11.20
C VAL A 167 -13.10 8.56 -12.40
N PRO A 168 -13.10 9.36 -13.47
CA PRO A 168 -12.18 9.18 -14.59
C PRO A 168 -10.72 9.07 -14.09
N GLY A 169 -10.04 7.98 -14.46
CA GLY A 169 -8.68 7.67 -14.01
C GLY A 169 -8.58 6.94 -12.67
N LEU A 170 -9.67 6.77 -11.93
CA LEU A 170 -9.73 6.06 -10.66
C LEU A 170 -10.95 5.13 -10.61
N ALA A 171 -10.78 3.90 -11.02
CA ALA A 171 -11.82 2.89 -10.85
C ALA A 171 -11.78 2.33 -9.42
N VAL A 172 -12.95 2.26 -8.78
CA VAL A 172 -13.14 1.68 -7.45
C VAL A 172 -14.22 0.60 -7.53
N ARG A 173 -13.94 -0.59 -7.00
CA ARG A 173 -14.85 -1.74 -7.00
C ARG A 173 -15.18 -2.18 -5.59
N ALA A 174 -16.43 -2.56 -5.34
CA ALA A 174 -16.84 -3.16 -4.08
C ALA A 174 -16.61 -4.69 -4.09
N THR A 175 -16.30 -5.25 -2.92
CA THR A 175 -16.20 -6.71 -2.69
C THR A 175 -16.79 -7.10 -1.36
N ASP A 176 -17.28 -8.33 -1.28
CA ASP A 176 -17.75 -8.96 -0.03
C ASP A 176 -16.60 -9.70 0.68
N ASP A 177 -15.44 -9.88 0.01
CA ASP A 177 -14.24 -10.52 0.57
C ASP A 177 -13.02 -9.59 0.49
N ILE A 178 -13.09 -8.48 1.19
CA ILE A 178 -11.95 -7.53 1.25
C ILE A 178 -10.76 -8.14 2.00
N ALA A 179 -11.01 -9.01 2.97
CA ALA A 179 -9.95 -9.67 3.72
C ALA A 179 -9.08 -10.54 2.80
N GLY A 180 -9.71 -11.41 1.99
CA GLY A 180 -8.99 -12.23 1.01
C GLY A 180 -8.18 -11.37 0.03
N VAL A 181 -8.75 -10.26 -0.44
CA VAL A 181 -8.08 -9.32 -1.35
C VAL A 181 -6.87 -8.65 -0.70
N GLN A 182 -7.00 -8.15 0.54
CA GLN A 182 -5.89 -7.53 1.27
C GLN A 182 -4.75 -8.52 1.54
N TRP A 183 -5.09 -9.74 1.98
CA TRP A 183 -4.09 -10.79 2.22
C TRP A 183 -3.40 -11.23 0.94
N GLY A 184 -4.12 -11.30 -0.18
CA GLY A 184 -3.52 -11.58 -1.48
C GLY A 184 -2.47 -10.55 -1.86
N LYS A 185 -2.78 -9.27 -1.70
CA LYS A 185 -1.83 -8.17 -1.93
C LYS A 185 -0.67 -8.21 -0.96
N LEU A 186 -0.92 -8.46 0.34
CA LEU A 186 0.13 -8.54 1.35
C LEU A 186 1.19 -9.58 0.98
N LEU A 187 0.76 -10.78 0.55
CA LEU A 187 1.69 -11.85 0.15
C LEU A 187 2.60 -11.43 -1.02
N VAL A 188 2.08 -10.69 -2.00
CA VAL A 188 2.90 -10.13 -3.08
C VAL A 188 3.82 -9.01 -2.55
N ASN A 189 3.33 -8.18 -1.63
CA ASN A 189 4.09 -7.09 -1.03
C ASN A 189 5.22 -7.58 -0.10
N LEU A 190 5.28 -8.87 0.26
CA LEU A 190 6.43 -9.42 0.97
C LEU A 190 7.75 -9.18 0.20
N ASN A 191 7.71 -9.13 -1.13
CA ASN A 191 8.88 -8.76 -1.94
C ASN A 191 9.42 -7.35 -1.66
N ASN A 192 8.61 -6.46 -1.09
CA ASN A 192 9.05 -5.07 -0.85
C ASN A 192 10.27 -5.01 0.08
N ALA A 193 10.32 -5.89 1.09
CA ALA A 193 11.46 -5.97 2.00
C ALA A 193 12.69 -6.58 1.33
N VAL A 194 12.52 -7.64 0.53
CA VAL A 194 13.62 -8.24 -0.23
C VAL A 194 14.20 -7.21 -1.21
N ASN A 195 13.34 -6.46 -1.89
CA ASN A 195 13.76 -5.39 -2.78
C ASN A 195 14.50 -4.27 -2.05
N ALA A 196 14.01 -3.88 -0.88
CA ALA A 196 14.66 -2.86 -0.05
C ALA A 196 16.05 -3.30 0.44
N LEU A 197 16.21 -4.59 0.79
CA LEU A 197 17.49 -5.15 1.22
C LEU A 197 18.48 -5.27 0.07
N SER A 198 18.03 -5.63 -1.14
CA SER A 198 18.88 -5.80 -2.32
C SER A 198 19.36 -4.46 -2.90
N GLY A 199 18.54 -3.42 -2.84
CA GLY A 199 18.76 -2.14 -3.55
C GLY A 199 18.63 -2.22 -5.07
N LEU A 200 18.32 -3.39 -5.63
CA LEU A 200 18.17 -3.61 -7.07
C LEU A 200 16.85 -3.03 -7.59
N PRO A 201 16.78 -2.60 -8.86
CA PRO A 201 15.50 -2.41 -9.53
C PRO A 201 14.67 -3.71 -9.55
N LEU A 202 13.34 -3.59 -9.40
CA LEU A 202 12.45 -4.76 -9.36
C LEU A 202 12.59 -5.68 -10.58
N ARG A 203 12.80 -5.08 -11.76
CA ARG A 203 12.98 -5.83 -13.00
C ARG A 203 14.27 -6.67 -12.99
N GLU A 204 15.35 -6.11 -12.48
CA GLU A 204 16.64 -6.80 -12.33
C GLU A 204 16.55 -7.90 -11.28
N GLN A 205 15.99 -7.59 -10.10
CA GLN A 205 15.76 -8.55 -9.03
C GLN A 205 14.94 -9.74 -9.50
N LEU A 206 13.81 -9.53 -10.19
CA LEU A 206 12.96 -10.60 -10.70
C LEU A 206 13.53 -11.29 -11.94
N GLY A 207 14.50 -10.70 -12.61
CA GLY A 207 15.26 -11.31 -13.69
C GLY A 207 16.18 -12.43 -13.22
N ASP A 208 16.68 -12.35 -12.01
CA ASP A 208 17.62 -13.29 -11.41
C ASP A 208 16.88 -14.40 -10.63
N ARG A 209 17.28 -15.66 -10.88
CA ARG A 209 16.61 -16.84 -10.31
C ARG A 209 16.79 -16.98 -8.81
N ASP A 210 17.92 -16.58 -8.25
CA ASP A 210 18.17 -16.75 -6.83
C ASP A 210 17.34 -15.76 -6.00
N TRP A 211 17.15 -14.54 -6.50
CA TRP A 211 16.21 -13.59 -5.93
C TRP A 211 14.77 -14.07 -6.02
N ARG A 212 14.38 -14.68 -7.15
CA ARG A 212 13.04 -15.26 -7.31
C ARG A 212 12.81 -16.43 -6.35
N ARG A 213 13.81 -17.28 -6.13
CA ARG A 213 13.74 -18.38 -5.15
C ARG A 213 13.57 -17.84 -3.73
N LEU A 214 14.31 -16.81 -3.36
CA LEU A 214 14.16 -16.16 -2.06
C LEU A 214 12.73 -15.63 -1.87
N PHE A 215 12.19 -14.95 -2.87
CA PHE A 215 10.82 -14.45 -2.85
C PHE A 215 9.78 -15.60 -2.83
N ALA A 216 10.02 -16.68 -3.56
CA ALA A 216 9.16 -17.86 -3.55
C ALA A 216 9.07 -18.50 -2.15
N ASP A 217 10.20 -18.62 -1.45
CA ASP A 217 10.25 -19.17 -0.10
C ASP A 217 9.50 -18.26 0.89
N GLN A 218 9.64 -16.96 0.74
CA GLN A 218 8.93 -15.97 1.54
C GLN A 218 7.40 -16.03 1.33
N ILE A 219 6.94 -16.16 0.06
CA ILE A 219 5.51 -16.38 -0.22
C ILE A 219 5.03 -17.70 0.39
N ALA A 220 5.85 -18.76 0.34
CA ALA A 220 5.48 -20.05 0.91
C ALA A 220 5.28 -19.97 2.43
N GLU A 221 6.18 -19.31 3.17
CA GLU A 221 6.00 -19.04 4.60
C GLU A 221 4.74 -18.20 4.86
N GLY A 222 4.51 -17.14 4.07
CA GLY A 222 3.31 -16.31 4.18
C GLY A 222 2.02 -17.10 3.92
N LEU A 223 1.98 -17.94 2.88
CA LEU A 223 0.83 -18.80 2.59
C LEU A 223 0.57 -19.82 3.71
N MET A 224 1.61 -20.37 4.31
CA MET A 224 1.48 -21.27 5.46
C MET A 224 0.82 -20.56 6.65
N ALA A 225 1.28 -19.35 6.97
CA ALA A 225 0.72 -18.55 8.07
C ALA A 225 -0.76 -18.18 7.80
N VAL A 226 -1.05 -17.67 6.62
CA VAL A 226 -2.41 -17.23 6.23
C VAL A 226 -3.41 -18.40 6.24
N ARG A 227 -2.99 -19.58 5.76
CA ARG A 227 -3.81 -20.82 5.81
C ARG A 227 -4.09 -21.28 7.24
N ALA A 228 -3.11 -21.16 8.15
CA ALA A 228 -3.29 -21.52 9.55
C ALA A 228 -4.30 -20.61 10.28
N GLU A 229 -4.53 -19.40 9.80
CA GLU A 229 -5.62 -18.51 10.24
C GLU A 229 -6.97 -18.78 9.53
N GLY A 230 -7.04 -19.78 8.65
CA GLY A 230 -8.25 -20.10 7.89
C GLY A 230 -8.60 -19.09 6.79
N ILE A 231 -7.68 -18.17 6.46
CA ILE A 231 -7.88 -17.11 5.47
C ILE A 231 -7.60 -17.68 4.07
N LYS A 232 -8.43 -17.31 3.10
CA LYS A 232 -8.28 -17.67 1.69
C LYS A 232 -7.84 -16.42 0.90
N PRO A 233 -6.51 -16.22 0.69
CA PRO A 233 -6.05 -15.02 -0.01
C PRO A 233 -6.48 -15.05 -1.48
N VAL A 234 -7.03 -13.93 -1.96
CA VAL A 234 -7.42 -13.73 -3.35
C VAL A 234 -6.21 -13.22 -4.13
N SER A 235 -5.85 -13.90 -5.22
CA SER A 235 -4.73 -13.46 -6.04
C SER A 235 -5.01 -12.11 -6.71
N PRO A 236 -4.09 -11.14 -6.63
CA PRO A 236 -4.21 -9.89 -7.38
C PRO A 236 -3.93 -10.07 -8.88
N THR A 237 -3.53 -11.25 -9.29
CA THR A 237 -3.22 -11.62 -10.68
C THR A 237 -4.07 -12.83 -11.12
N PRO A 238 -4.18 -13.12 -12.42
CA PRO A 238 -4.87 -14.32 -12.89
C PRO A 238 -4.26 -15.65 -12.40
N VAL A 239 -3.02 -15.62 -11.91
CA VAL A 239 -2.32 -16.81 -11.39
C VAL A 239 -2.72 -17.04 -9.93
N PRO A 240 -3.21 -18.23 -9.56
CA PRO A 240 -3.47 -18.58 -8.16
C PRO A 240 -2.21 -18.43 -7.29
N LEU A 241 -2.34 -17.78 -6.12
CA LEU A 241 -1.21 -17.53 -5.22
C LEU A 241 -0.45 -18.81 -4.81
N SER A 242 -1.14 -19.94 -4.73
CA SER A 242 -0.50 -21.24 -4.45
C SER A 242 0.50 -21.70 -5.55
N LEU A 243 0.33 -21.21 -6.77
CA LEU A 243 1.23 -21.55 -7.89
C LEU A 243 2.38 -20.54 -8.04
N VAL A 244 2.26 -19.36 -7.47
CA VAL A 244 3.27 -18.28 -7.59
C VAL A 244 4.67 -18.75 -7.13
N PRO A 245 4.86 -19.46 -5.99
CA PRO A 245 6.16 -19.96 -5.59
C PRO A 245 6.78 -20.94 -6.60
N HIS A 246 5.96 -21.74 -7.26
CA HIS A 246 6.45 -22.68 -8.29
C HIS A 246 6.89 -21.95 -9.56
N LEU A 247 6.12 -20.96 -9.99
CA LEU A 247 6.47 -20.12 -11.15
C LEU A 247 7.75 -19.30 -10.91
N LEU A 248 7.90 -18.74 -9.73
CA LEU A 248 9.12 -17.98 -9.38
C LEU A 248 10.39 -18.85 -9.38
N ARG A 249 10.28 -20.16 -9.13
CA ARG A 249 11.41 -21.11 -9.17
C ARG A 249 11.79 -21.61 -10.55
N LEU A 250 11.02 -21.28 -11.59
CA LEU A 250 11.32 -21.69 -12.96
C LEU A 250 12.71 -21.22 -13.41
N PRO A 251 13.40 -21.99 -14.29
CA PRO A 251 14.58 -21.50 -15.00
C PRO A 251 14.30 -20.19 -15.74
N ASP A 252 15.31 -19.34 -15.92
CA ASP A 252 15.13 -17.98 -16.45
C ASP A 252 14.42 -17.94 -17.80
N ALA A 253 14.76 -18.85 -18.71
CA ALA A 253 14.12 -18.91 -20.02
C ALA A 253 12.61 -19.24 -19.94
N LEU A 254 12.20 -20.16 -19.06
CA LEU A 254 10.80 -20.51 -18.86
C LEU A 254 10.04 -19.41 -18.11
N PHE A 255 10.69 -18.80 -17.13
CA PHE A 255 10.12 -17.68 -16.39
C PHE A 255 9.85 -16.48 -17.32
N ALA A 256 10.81 -16.13 -18.17
CA ALA A 256 10.68 -15.05 -19.12
C ALA A 256 9.48 -15.25 -20.07
N ILE A 257 9.25 -16.48 -20.55
CA ILE A 257 8.12 -16.81 -21.41
C ILE A 257 6.79 -16.75 -20.64
N ALA A 258 6.75 -17.34 -19.44
CA ALA A 258 5.53 -17.45 -18.65
C ALA A 258 5.02 -16.09 -18.13
N LEU A 259 5.93 -15.16 -17.85
CA LEU A 259 5.61 -13.87 -17.20
C LEU A 259 5.93 -12.63 -18.05
N ALA A 260 6.33 -12.79 -19.32
CA ALA A 260 6.57 -11.69 -20.26
C ALA A 260 5.45 -10.63 -20.27
N PRO A 261 4.15 -10.98 -20.20
CA PRO A 261 3.08 -9.99 -20.15
C PRO A 261 2.99 -9.24 -18.81
N ALA A 262 3.40 -9.89 -17.70
CA ALA A 262 3.36 -9.31 -16.36
C ALA A 262 4.62 -8.49 -16.02
N MET A 263 5.69 -8.64 -16.81
CA MET A 263 6.98 -7.96 -16.63
C MET A 263 7.04 -6.54 -17.24
N LYS A 264 5.88 -5.93 -17.52
CA LYS A 264 5.82 -4.49 -17.87
C LYS A 264 6.07 -3.64 -16.62
N ILE A 265 7.25 -3.80 -16.05
CA ILE A 265 7.72 -3.05 -14.87
C ILE A 265 8.67 -1.97 -15.39
N ASP A 266 8.50 -0.76 -14.90
CA ASP A 266 9.46 0.32 -15.17
C ASP A 266 10.87 -0.17 -14.80
N PRO A 267 11.89 -0.03 -15.68
CA PRO A 267 13.25 -0.48 -15.42
C PRO A 267 13.87 0.05 -14.13
N GLN A 268 13.44 1.22 -13.67
CA GLN A 268 13.95 1.85 -12.45
C GLN A 268 13.02 1.67 -11.24
N ALA A 269 11.89 1.01 -11.40
CA ALA A 269 10.94 0.81 -10.31
C ALA A 269 11.57 0.05 -9.14
N ARG A 270 11.32 0.55 -7.95
CA ARG A 270 11.68 -0.06 -6.67
C ARG A 270 10.48 -0.09 -5.75
N SER A 271 10.60 -0.81 -4.64
CA SER A 271 9.52 -0.90 -3.66
C SER A 271 9.40 0.38 -2.83
N SER A 272 8.19 0.62 -2.29
CA SER A 272 7.97 1.71 -1.33
C SER A 272 8.86 1.58 -0.09
N MET A 273 9.16 0.35 0.33
CA MET A 273 10.04 0.10 1.47
C MET A 273 11.49 0.50 1.18
N TRP A 274 11.97 0.30 -0.05
CA TRP A 274 13.27 0.82 -0.49
C TRP A 274 13.30 2.36 -0.42
N GLU A 275 12.24 3.03 -0.89
CA GLU A 275 12.16 4.49 -0.81
C GLU A 275 12.16 5.00 0.65
N ASP A 276 11.50 4.28 1.56
CA ASP A 276 11.50 4.64 2.97
C ASP A 276 12.92 4.55 3.56
N LEU A 277 13.68 3.48 3.27
CA LEU A 277 15.08 3.35 3.71
C LEU A 277 15.97 4.47 3.14
N GLU A 278 15.90 4.74 1.81
CA GLU A 278 16.68 5.81 1.18
C GLU A 278 16.37 7.19 1.77
N ARG A 279 15.11 7.42 2.13
CA ARG A 279 14.66 8.64 2.82
C ARG A 279 14.88 8.60 4.33
N ARG A 280 15.55 7.57 4.87
CA ARG A 280 15.83 7.36 6.30
C ARG A 280 14.57 7.40 7.17
N ARG A 281 13.46 6.86 6.65
CA ARG A 281 12.16 6.77 7.31
C ARG A 281 11.96 5.37 7.84
N ARG A 282 11.09 5.24 8.85
CA ARG A 282 10.58 3.92 9.25
C ARG A 282 9.77 3.32 8.11
N THR A 283 10.00 2.04 7.88
CA THR A 283 9.27 1.24 6.89
C THR A 283 7.96 0.71 7.48
N GLU A 284 7.21 -0.03 6.67
CA GLU A 284 6.01 -0.76 7.13
C GLU A 284 6.32 -2.25 7.38
N ILE A 285 7.55 -2.60 7.72
CA ILE A 285 7.99 -4.01 7.90
C ILE A 285 7.10 -4.75 8.90
N ASP A 286 6.74 -4.12 10.01
CA ASP A 286 5.94 -4.72 11.07
C ASP A 286 4.49 -5.00 10.62
N TYR A 287 3.96 -4.20 9.69
CA TYR A 287 2.61 -4.32 9.13
C TYR A 287 2.52 -5.24 7.90
N LEU A 288 3.66 -5.73 7.40
CA LEU A 288 3.78 -6.66 6.27
C LEU A 288 4.36 -8.00 6.76
N GLN A 289 5.67 -8.16 6.81
CA GLN A 289 6.29 -9.40 7.31
C GLN A 289 6.05 -9.64 8.80
N GLY A 290 5.99 -8.57 9.59
CA GLY A 290 5.71 -8.65 11.03
C GLY A 290 4.42 -9.40 11.32
N VAL A 291 3.36 -9.14 10.55
CA VAL A 291 2.08 -9.85 10.71
C VAL A 291 2.22 -11.35 10.45
N ILE A 292 3.05 -11.77 9.47
CA ILE A 292 3.34 -13.19 9.22
C ILE A 292 4.05 -13.83 10.42
N THR A 293 5.02 -13.13 11.02
CA THR A 293 5.75 -13.62 12.19
C THR A 293 4.85 -13.69 13.43
N GLU A 294 3.96 -12.74 13.63
CA GLU A 294 2.98 -12.75 14.71
C GLU A 294 1.99 -13.93 14.60
N ILE A 295 1.49 -14.21 13.40
CA ILE A 295 0.66 -15.38 13.15
C ILE A 295 1.45 -16.66 13.46
N ALA A 296 2.69 -16.73 13.01
CA ALA A 296 3.54 -17.88 13.24
C ALA A 296 3.76 -18.13 14.74
N ASP A 297 3.97 -17.07 15.54
CA ASP A 297 4.10 -17.17 17.00
C ASP A 297 2.82 -17.73 17.64
N ARG A 298 1.65 -17.19 17.26
CA ARG A 298 0.36 -17.66 17.78
C ARG A 298 0.02 -19.11 17.40
N ARG A 299 0.47 -19.55 16.23
CA ARG A 299 0.15 -20.88 15.66
C ARG A 299 1.28 -21.90 15.80
N GLY A 300 2.41 -21.56 16.39
CA GLY A 300 3.57 -22.45 16.53
C GLY A 300 4.20 -22.83 15.20
N LEU A 301 4.19 -21.92 14.21
CA LEU A 301 4.75 -22.16 12.87
C LEU A 301 6.21 -21.72 12.79
N ASN A 302 6.98 -22.42 11.97
CA ASN A 302 8.35 -22.05 11.66
C ASN A 302 8.42 -21.20 10.39
N VAL A 303 8.82 -19.92 10.54
CA VAL A 303 8.97 -18.94 9.43
C VAL A 303 10.32 -18.23 9.53
N PRO A 304 11.42 -18.99 9.41
CA PRO A 304 12.77 -18.47 9.69
C PRO A 304 13.18 -17.36 8.74
N LEU A 305 12.81 -17.44 7.46
CA LEU A 305 13.14 -16.42 6.47
C LEU A 305 12.40 -15.11 6.75
N SER A 306 11.11 -15.15 7.06
CA SER A 306 10.34 -13.95 7.40
C SER A 306 10.91 -13.26 8.64
N ARG A 307 11.30 -14.02 9.69
CA ARG A 307 11.96 -13.47 10.89
C ARG A 307 13.29 -12.82 10.54
N ARG A 308 14.11 -13.48 9.73
CA ARG A 308 15.39 -12.95 9.29
C ARG A 308 15.24 -11.63 8.53
N ILE A 309 14.29 -11.56 7.60
CA ILE A 309 14.02 -10.35 6.81
C ILE A 309 13.55 -9.20 7.71
N VAL A 310 12.66 -9.47 8.68
CA VAL A 310 12.24 -8.45 9.66
C VAL A 310 13.43 -7.89 10.42
N ALA A 311 14.32 -8.76 10.91
CA ALA A 311 15.52 -8.33 11.62
C ALA A 311 16.43 -7.45 10.74
N LEU A 312 16.71 -7.88 9.51
CA LEU A 312 17.57 -7.14 8.58
C LEU A 312 17.02 -5.76 8.19
N ILE A 313 15.70 -5.65 8.01
CA ILE A 313 15.07 -4.34 7.73
C ILE A 313 15.18 -3.44 8.96
N ARG A 314 14.94 -3.95 10.17
CA ARG A 314 15.08 -3.16 11.40
C ARG A 314 16.52 -2.68 11.61
N ASP A 315 17.50 -3.54 11.28
CA ASP A 315 18.93 -3.17 11.31
C ASP A 315 19.23 -2.04 10.31
N ALA A 316 18.67 -2.12 9.08
CA ALA A 316 18.84 -1.09 8.07
C ALA A 316 18.15 0.24 8.48
N GLU A 317 16.98 0.18 9.12
CA GLU A 317 16.30 1.35 9.70
C GLU A 317 17.14 2.02 10.79
N ALA A 318 17.74 1.21 11.68
CA ALA A 318 18.58 1.70 12.76
C ALA A 318 19.88 2.33 12.24
N ALA A 319 20.46 1.75 11.19
CA ALA A 319 21.68 2.26 10.55
C ALA A 319 21.46 3.59 9.82
N LYS A 320 20.25 3.90 9.34
CA LYS A 320 19.89 5.12 8.60
C LYS A 320 20.81 5.45 7.40
N GLN A 321 21.31 4.40 6.73
CA GLN A 321 22.26 4.52 5.60
C GLN A 321 21.61 4.22 4.23
N GLY A 322 20.28 4.05 4.18
CA GLY A 322 19.57 3.60 2.99
C GLY A 322 19.56 2.08 2.87
N SER A 323 19.39 1.58 1.63
CA SER A 323 19.42 0.15 1.35
C SER A 323 20.80 -0.45 1.68
N PRO A 324 20.87 -1.56 2.44
CA PRO A 324 22.14 -2.20 2.79
C PRO A 324 22.76 -2.98 1.62
N ARG A 325 22.06 -3.14 0.49
CA ARG A 325 22.53 -3.81 -0.74
C ARG A 325 23.08 -5.21 -0.49
N LEU A 326 22.35 -6.00 0.28
CA LEU A 326 22.72 -7.37 0.61
C LEU A 326 22.56 -8.30 -0.59
N THR A 327 23.38 -9.36 -0.61
CA THR A 327 23.20 -10.50 -1.55
C THR A 327 22.18 -11.50 -1.01
N VAL A 328 21.74 -12.44 -1.86
CA VAL A 328 20.83 -13.52 -1.46
C VAL A 328 21.43 -14.36 -0.34
N GLU A 329 22.74 -14.69 -0.44
CA GLU A 329 23.45 -15.49 0.57
C GLU A 329 23.50 -14.76 1.92
N GLN A 330 23.72 -13.45 1.91
CA GLN A 330 23.73 -12.65 3.14
C GLN A 330 22.35 -12.59 3.81
N ILE A 331 21.27 -12.51 3.01
CA ILE A 331 19.92 -12.57 3.54
C ILE A 331 19.62 -13.96 4.11
N ARG A 332 20.04 -15.03 3.41
CA ARG A 332 19.84 -16.42 3.85
C ARG A 332 20.74 -16.86 4.99
N ALA A 333 21.77 -16.12 5.31
CA ALA A 333 22.73 -16.52 6.36
C ALA A 333 22.02 -16.79 7.69
N GLY A 334 22.14 -18.03 8.20
CA GLY A 334 21.48 -18.51 9.42
C GLY A 334 20.02 -18.95 9.25
N VAL A 335 19.48 -18.97 8.02
CA VAL A 335 18.16 -19.54 7.71
C VAL A 335 18.35 -21.00 7.25
N PRO A 336 17.68 -21.99 7.87
CA PRO A 336 17.73 -23.36 7.41
C PRO A 336 17.22 -23.47 5.95
N GLU A 337 17.85 -24.34 5.16
CA GLU A 337 17.32 -24.71 3.85
C GLU A 337 16.08 -25.63 4.04
N ASN A 338 14.99 -25.32 3.37
CA ASN A 338 13.75 -26.11 3.36
C ASN A 338 13.78 -27.19 2.29
#